data_6d9f463f7d87e584af788bfdd808d4fb
#
_entry.id   6d9f463f7d87e584af788bfdd808d4fb
#
_cell.length_a   1.000
_cell.length_b   1.000
_cell.length_c   1.000
_cell.angle_alpha   90.00
_cell.angle_beta   90.00
_cell.angle_gamma   90.00
#
_symmetry.space_group_name_H-M   'P 1'
#
loop_
_entity.id
_entity.type
_entity.pdbx_description
1 polymer ?
#
loop_
_entity_poly.entity_id
_entity_poly.type
_entity_poly.pdbx_seq_one_letter_code
_entity_poly.pdbx_strand_id
1 'polypeptide(L)'
;MKKSTTSSVHAFGSQESLCLKGIAIVMLICHHCFLGPARYKGQAVTFIIPENIWNYVALFFKICVCIFAFISAYGITWKIKSSCHFDSAEQTQKDLRNILLSRLIR
;
A
#
# COMPACT_ATOMS: atom_id res chain seq x y z
N MET A 1 -29.87 29.72 -13.36
CA MET A 1 -28.58 29.57 -12.65
C MET A 1 -28.27 28.09 -12.51
N LYS A 2 -27.42 27.53 -13.35
CA LYS A 2 -26.95 26.14 -13.23
C LYS A 2 -25.85 26.09 -12.16
N LYS A 3 -26.17 25.49 -11.01
CA LYS A 3 -25.20 25.16 -9.99
C LYS A 3 -24.30 24.04 -10.54
N SER A 4 -23.12 24.39 -11.00
CA SER A 4 -22.08 23.43 -11.36
C SER A 4 -21.64 22.70 -10.08
N THR A 5 -22.08 21.46 -9.92
CA THR A 5 -21.58 20.57 -8.90
C THR A 5 -20.20 20.10 -9.35
N THR A 6 -19.18 20.85 -9.00
CA THR A 6 -17.80 20.40 -9.10
C THR A 6 -17.64 19.29 -8.05
N SER A 7 -17.70 18.04 -8.50
CA SER A 7 -17.24 16.90 -7.70
C SER A 7 -15.76 17.15 -7.41
N SER A 8 -15.46 17.64 -6.23
CA SER A 8 -14.09 17.67 -5.73
C SER A 8 -13.64 16.22 -5.63
N VAL A 9 -12.87 15.76 -6.60
CA VAL A 9 -12.12 14.52 -6.50
C VAL A 9 -11.20 14.72 -5.31
N HIS A 10 -11.60 14.17 -4.15
CA HIS A 10 -10.76 14.14 -2.96
C HIS A 10 -9.46 13.43 -3.33
N ALA A 11 -8.39 14.20 -3.46
CA ALA A 11 -7.07 13.61 -3.60
C ALA A 11 -6.80 12.75 -2.36
N PHE A 12 -6.32 11.53 -2.60
CA PHE A 12 -5.98 10.57 -1.55
C PHE A 12 -5.01 11.20 -0.54
N GLY A 13 -5.51 11.45 0.66
CA GLY A 13 -4.81 12.21 1.68
C GLY A 13 -3.75 11.40 2.43
N SER A 14 -2.87 12.10 3.14
CA SER A 14 -1.83 11.47 3.98
C SER A 14 -2.42 10.55 5.06
N GLN A 15 -3.53 10.94 5.67
CA GLN A 15 -4.22 10.15 6.70
C GLN A 15 -4.79 8.85 6.12
N GLU A 16 -5.42 8.90 4.96
CA GLU A 16 -5.96 7.73 4.27
C GLU A 16 -4.84 6.76 3.87
N SER A 17 -3.71 7.30 3.42
CA SER A 17 -2.51 6.52 3.14
C SER A 17 -1.97 5.80 4.37
N LEU A 18 -1.96 6.44 5.53
CA LEU A 18 -1.53 5.84 6.79
C LEU A 18 -2.48 4.74 7.26
N CYS A 19 -3.79 4.96 7.17
CA CYS A 19 -4.80 3.95 7.50
C CYS A 19 -4.65 2.71 6.61
N LEU A 20 -4.52 2.89 5.30
CA LEU A 20 -4.33 1.78 4.36
C LEU A 20 -3.04 1.00 4.62
N LYS A 21 -1.95 1.68 4.95
CA LYS A 21 -0.70 1.02 5.34
C LYS A 21 -0.87 0.20 6.62
N GLY A 22 -1.58 0.73 7.61
CA GLY A 22 -1.90 0.01 8.84
C GLY A 22 -2.69 -1.28 8.58
N ILE A 23 -3.75 -1.20 7.79
CA ILE A 23 -4.55 -2.36 7.38
C ILE A 23 -3.68 -3.36 6.63
N ALA A 24 -2.86 -2.92 5.69
CA ALA A 24 -1.98 -3.79 4.91
C ALA A 24 -0.93 -4.51 5.80
N ILE A 25 -0.43 -3.87 6.85
CA ILE A 25 0.47 -4.51 7.82
C ILE A 25 -0.26 -5.61 8.60
N VAL A 26 -1.48 -5.35 9.08
CA VAL A 26 -2.28 -6.38 9.78
C VAL A 26 -2.54 -7.58 8.87
N MET A 27 -2.93 -7.33 7.61
CA MET A 27 -3.12 -8.39 6.61
C MET A 27 -1.83 -9.17 6.36
N LEU A 28 -0.68 -8.50 6.30
CA LEU A 28 0.62 -9.13 6.11
C LEU A 28 0.96 -10.06 7.28
N ILE A 29 0.74 -9.62 8.51
CA ILE A 29 0.94 -10.44 9.71
C ILE A 29 0.05 -11.67 9.68
N CYS A 30 -1.25 -11.50 9.41
CA CYS A 30 -2.20 -12.61 9.29
C CYS A 30 -1.78 -13.60 8.20
N HIS A 31 -1.35 -13.10 7.02
CA HIS A 31 -0.87 -13.94 5.95
C HIS A 31 0.36 -14.77 6.38
N HIS A 32 1.35 -14.14 7.00
CA HIS A 32 2.58 -14.82 7.35
C HIS A 32 2.45 -15.74 8.56
N CYS A 33 1.59 -15.41 9.52
CA CYS A 33 1.41 -16.23 10.71
C CYS A 33 0.51 -17.44 10.48
N PHE A 34 -0.51 -17.32 9.65
CA PHE A 34 -1.60 -18.28 9.56
C PHE A 34 -1.73 -19.02 8.23
N LEU A 35 -0.82 -18.81 7.29
CA LEU A 35 -0.82 -19.51 6.02
C LEU A 35 -0.22 -20.92 6.16
N GLY A 36 -1.07 -21.90 6.43
CA GLY A 36 -0.76 -23.31 6.43
C GLY A 36 -0.20 -23.88 7.75
N PRO A 37 -0.46 -25.16 8.03
CA PRO A 37 -0.14 -25.79 9.29
C PRO A 37 1.38 -25.89 9.57
N ALA A 38 2.20 -25.92 8.51
CA ALA A 38 3.66 -25.92 8.66
C ALA A 38 4.22 -24.68 9.39
N ARG A 39 3.44 -23.59 9.43
CA ARG A 39 3.82 -22.36 10.12
C ARG A 39 3.66 -22.43 11.64
N TYR A 40 2.80 -23.29 12.12
CA TYR A 40 2.55 -23.47 13.56
C TYR A 40 3.53 -24.43 14.22
N LYS A 41 4.42 -25.10 13.44
CA LYS A 41 5.45 -26.03 13.96
C LYS A 41 4.92 -27.04 14.97
N GLY A 42 3.73 -27.62 14.71
CA GLY A 42 3.13 -28.61 15.61
C GLY A 42 2.44 -28.03 16.84
N GLN A 43 2.32 -26.71 16.98
CA GLN A 43 1.51 -26.13 18.05
C GLN A 43 0.02 -26.31 17.73
N ALA A 44 -0.76 -26.72 18.73
CA ALA A 44 -2.20 -26.82 18.61
C ALA A 44 -2.80 -25.40 18.58
N VAL A 45 -3.18 -24.96 17.39
CA VAL A 45 -3.88 -23.67 17.21
C VAL A 45 -5.36 -23.97 17.01
N THR A 46 -6.18 -23.49 17.94
CA THR A 46 -7.64 -23.61 17.83
C THR A 46 -8.18 -22.40 17.07
N PHE A 47 -8.73 -22.65 15.89
CA PHE A 47 -9.38 -21.60 15.08
C PHE A 47 -10.87 -21.53 15.41
N ILE A 48 -11.40 -20.31 15.44
CA ILE A 48 -12.85 -20.05 15.56
C ILE A 48 -13.57 -20.48 14.26
N ILE A 49 -12.85 -20.47 13.14
CA ILE A 49 -13.34 -20.82 11.79
C ILE A 49 -12.59 -22.09 11.34
N PRO A 50 -13.23 -22.99 10.56
CA PRO A 50 -12.57 -24.17 10.01
C PRO A 50 -11.24 -23.82 9.30
N GLU A 51 -10.22 -24.63 9.52
CA GLU A 51 -8.85 -24.40 9.04
C GLU A 51 -8.78 -24.20 7.51
N ASN A 52 -9.57 -24.94 6.74
CA ASN A 52 -9.65 -24.81 5.29
C ASN A 52 -10.10 -23.40 4.88
N ILE A 53 -11.13 -22.85 5.52
CA ILE A 53 -11.63 -21.49 5.24
C ILE A 53 -10.57 -20.47 5.66
N TRP A 54 -9.92 -20.68 6.81
CA TRP A 54 -8.89 -19.80 7.30
C TRP A 54 -7.69 -19.71 6.35
N ASN A 55 -7.30 -20.82 5.73
CA ASN A 55 -6.23 -20.81 4.72
C ASN A 55 -6.60 -19.96 3.49
N TYR A 56 -7.84 -19.99 3.04
CA TYR A 56 -8.29 -19.10 1.95
C TYR A 56 -8.26 -17.63 2.35
N VAL A 57 -8.69 -17.31 3.57
CA VAL A 57 -8.65 -15.95 4.11
C VAL A 57 -7.19 -15.45 4.23
N ALA A 58 -6.31 -16.29 4.75
CA ALA A 58 -4.89 -15.96 4.85
C ALA A 58 -4.23 -15.78 3.48
N LEU A 59 -4.64 -16.57 2.47
CA LEU A 59 -4.18 -16.41 1.10
C LEU A 59 -4.68 -15.10 0.48
N PHE A 60 -5.95 -14.73 0.74
CA PHE A 60 -6.52 -13.47 0.31
C PHE A 60 -5.73 -12.27 0.86
N PHE A 61 -5.23 -12.37 2.08
CA PHE A 61 -4.42 -11.31 2.70
C PHE A 61 -3.09 -11.04 1.98
N LYS A 62 -2.67 -11.91 1.06
CA LYS A 62 -1.53 -11.67 0.16
C LYS A 62 -1.71 -10.41 -0.69
N ILE A 63 -2.95 -9.94 -0.88
CA ILE A 63 -3.25 -8.68 -1.57
C ILE A 63 -2.59 -7.46 -0.90
N CYS A 64 -2.17 -7.57 0.37
CA CYS A 64 -1.46 -6.51 1.07
C CYS A 64 -0.24 -5.99 0.30
N VAL A 65 0.47 -6.88 -0.43
CA VAL A 65 1.62 -6.51 -1.26
C VAL A 65 1.20 -5.56 -2.37
N CYS A 66 0.06 -5.84 -3.02
CA CYS A 66 -0.50 -4.96 -4.05
C CYS A 66 -0.90 -3.59 -3.48
N ILE A 67 -1.47 -3.58 -2.28
CA ILE A 67 -1.83 -2.34 -1.58
C ILE A 67 -0.58 -1.50 -1.29
N PHE A 68 0.49 -2.10 -0.78
CA PHE A 68 1.75 -1.40 -0.54
C PHE A 68 2.36 -0.85 -1.82
N ALA A 69 2.39 -1.66 -2.89
CA ALA A 69 2.90 -1.24 -4.19
C ALA A 69 2.10 -0.05 -4.74
N PHE A 70 0.77 -0.12 -4.67
CA PHE A 70 -0.11 0.95 -5.12
C PHE A 70 0.13 2.25 -4.34
N ILE A 71 0.12 2.20 -3.00
CA ILE A 71 0.32 3.38 -2.16
C ILE A 71 1.70 4.00 -2.42
N SER A 72 2.73 3.17 -2.59
CA SER A 72 4.08 3.64 -2.86
C SER A 72 4.18 4.32 -4.22
N ALA A 73 3.62 3.73 -5.27
CA ALA A 73 3.58 4.31 -6.61
C ALA A 73 2.79 5.61 -6.63
N TYR A 74 1.62 5.64 -5.98
CA TYR A 74 0.81 6.85 -5.87
C TYR A 74 1.57 7.99 -5.17
N GLY A 75 2.20 7.69 -4.03
CA GLY A 75 2.97 8.69 -3.28
C GLY A 75 4.17 9.24 -4.06
N ILE A 76 4.85 8.41 -4.84
CA ILE A 76 5.95 8.83 -5.71
C ILE A 76 5.42 9.73 -6.83
N THR A 77 4.36 9.30 -7.50
CA THR A 77 3.74 10.06 -8.61
C THR A 77 3.25 11.43 -8.14
N TRP A 78 2.59 11.48 -6.98
CA TRP A 78 2.14 12.75 -6.39
C TRP A 78 3.29 13.67 -6.07
N LYS A 79 4.39 13.15 -5.51
CA LYS A 79 5.58 13.95 -5.18
C LYS A 79 6.26 14.47 -6.44
N ILE A 80 6.37 13.67 -7.48
CA ILE A 80 6.90 14.10 -8.78
C ILE A 80 6.05 15.22 -9.35
N LYS A 81 4.72 15.05 -9.38
CA LYS A 81 3.79 16.04 -9.92
C LYS A 81 3.83 17.38 -9.14
N SER A 82 4.05 17.33 -7.83
CA SER A 82 4.13 18.53 -7.00
C SER A 82 5.50 19.23 -7.01
N SER A 83 6.57 18.49 -7.29
CA SER A 83 7.96 19.00 -7.24
C SER A 83 8.53 19.33 -8.61
N CYS A 84 8.01 18.72 -9.69
CA CYS A 84 8.51 18.99 -11.03
C CYS A 84 7.71 20.11 -11.67
N HIS A 85 8.30 21.30 -11.72
CA HIS A 85 7.99 22.27 -12.75
C HIS A 85 8.55 21.71 -14.08
N PHE A 86 7.70 21.38 -15.01
CA PHE A 86 8.04 20.71 -16.28
C PHE A 86 8.77 21.64 -17.27
N ASP A 87 9.79 22.41 -16.82
CA ASP A 87 10.46 23.36 -17.69
C ASP A 87 11.63 22.78 -18.49
N SER A 88 12.19 21.64 -18.08
CA SER A 88 13.16 20.91 -18.91
C SER A 88 13.27 19.43 -18.50
N ALA A 89 13.41 18.56 -19.48
CA ALA A 89 13.52 17.11 -19.29
C ALA A 89 14.74 16.71 -18.42
N GLU A 90 15.81 17.47 -18.50
CA GLU A 90 17.05 17.21 -17.76
C GLU A 90 16.92 17.51 -16.25
N GLN A 91 16.20 18.57 -15.92
CA GLN A 91 15.89 18.92 -14.52
C GLN A 91 14.98 17.91 -13.88
N THR A 92 13.98 17.46 -14.61
CA THR A 92 13.02 16.41 -14.17
C THR A 92 13.73 15.10 -13.87
N GLN A 93 14.73 14.71 -14.65
CA GLN A 93 15.50 13.47 -14.42
C GLN A 93 16.38 13.56 -13.17
N LYS A 94 16.99 14.71 -12.90
CA LYS A 94 17.78 14.94 -11.67
C LYS A 94 16.89 14.90 -10.41
N ASP A 95 15.72 15.52 -10.47
CA ASP A 95 14.76 15.54 -9.36
C ASP A 95 14.19 14.15 -9.08
N LEU A 96 13.85 13.39 -10.11
CA LEU A 96 13.44 11.97 -10.01
C LEU A 96 14.51 11.13 -9.30
N ARG A 97 15.76 11.25 -9.73
CA ARG A 97 16.87 10.50 -9.13
C ARG A 97 17.04 10.86 -7.65
N ASN A 98 16.97 12.13 -7.30
CA ASN A 98 17.11 12.60 -5.91
C ASN A 98 15.94 12.11 -5.04
N ILE A 99 14.71 12.10 -5.55
CA ILE A 99 13.54 11.58 -4.86
C ILE A 99 13.69 10.07 -4.61
N LEU A 100 14.11 9.31 -5.62
CA LEU A 100 14.33 7.87 -5.50
C LEU A 100 15.45 7.55 -4.51
N LEU A 101 16.59 8.23 -4.60
CA LEU A 101 17.70 8.05 -3.67
C LEU A 101 17.31 8.39 -2.23
N SER A 102 16.61 9.48 -2.00
CA SER A 102 16.16 9.88 -0.65
C SER A 102 15.18 8.87 -0.02
N ARG A 103 14.47 8.09 -0.85
CA ARG A 103 13.55 7.03 -0.40
C ARG A 103 14.27 5.70 -0.14
N LEU A 104 15.34 5.43 -0.90
CA LEU A 104 16.13 4.21 -0.78
C LEU A 104 17.06 4.23 0.45
N ILE A 105 17.55 5.42 0.83
CA ILE A 105 18.51 5.61 1.94
C ILE A 105 17.79 5.70 3.31
N ARG A 106 16.48 5.88 3.34
CA ARG A 106 15.68 6.02 4.56
C ARG A 106 14.94 4.73 4.92
#